data_15ca11fb633df408f2b41bc4d8617ea1
#
_entry.id   15ca11fb633df408f2b41bc4d8617ea1
#
_cell.length_a   1.000
_cell.length_b   1.000
_cell.length_c   1.000
_cell.angle_alpha   90.00
_cell.angle_beta   90.00
_cell.angle_gamma   90.00
#
_symmetry.space_group_name_H-M   'P 1'
#
loop_
_entity.id
_entity.type
_entity.pdbx_description
1 polymer ?
#
loop_
_entity_poly.entity_id
_entity_poly.type
_entity_poly.pdbx_seq_one_letter_code
_entity_poly.pdbx_strand_id
1 'polypeptide(L)'
;MGRRYIGIELGNHAYTHCYPRLKKVTDGTDQGGISKAQNWKGGSGFKFYELAPSLLKEDKFGNLVINKEYNADMLAAAMAKQEGYIYQPDKTLYWKQGQSSEHDYIYTTTQFLTVESLDAISETMQEGESLLICCTAFQKECTTHHPNITVKKIPQMLLGRCEFNKDNYNLNIIDMPKMDIEDDLEDIDLPEDSDTENNKIENPTLFD
;
A
#
# COMPACT_ATOMS: atom_id res chain seq x y z
N MET A 1 26.63 2.08 -5.58
CA MET A 1 25.95 3.39 -5.60
C MET A 1 24.87 3.47 -4.52
N GLY A 2 24.76 3.29 -3.41
CA GLY A 2 23.79 3.38 -2.30
C GLY A 2 22.44 4.07 -2.56
N ARG A 3 21.85 3.93 -3.75
CA ARG A 3 20.60 4.59 -4.12
C ARG A 3 19.41 3.72 -3.76
N ARG A 4 18.32 4.35 -3.30
CA ARG A 4 17.00 3.73 -3.14
C ARG A 4 16.15 4.09 -4.36
N TYR A 5 15.27 3.20 -4.77
CA TYR A 5 14.31 3.45 -5.85
C TYR A 5 12.93 2.90 -5.48
N ILE A 6 11.90 3.46 -6.10
CA ILE A 6 10.53 2.96 -6.06
C ILE A 6 10.12 2.81 -7.52
N GLY A 7 9.76 1.60 -7.91
CA GLY A 7 9.21 1.30 -9.24
C GLY A 7 7.73 1.02 -9.15
N ILE A 8 6.96 1.48 -10.13
CA ILE A 8 5.52 1.24 -10.25
C ILE A 8 5.28 0.64 -11.64
N GLU A 9 4.61 -0.50 -11.68
CA GLU A 9 4.24 -1.19 -12.92
C GLU A 9 2.77 -1.60 -12.82
N LEU A 10 1.98 -1.20 -13.81
CA LEU A 10 0.54 -1.42 -13.82
C LEU A 10 0.15 -2.78 -14.43
N GLY A 11 1.00 -3.28 -15.32
CA GLY A 11 0.73 -4.48 -16.11
C GLY A 11 1.31 -5.75 -15.54
N ASN A 12 1.01 -6.85 -16.22
CA ASN A 12 1.54 -8.18 -15.89
C ASN A 12 3.08 -8.27 -15.99
N HIS A 13 3.72 -7.27 -16.58
CA HIS A 13 5.19 -7.15 -16.62
C HIS A 13 5.81 -7.07 -15.23
N ALA A 14 5.07 -6.59 -14.22
CA ALA A 14 5.48 -6.63 -12.83
C ALA A 14 5.93 -8.04 -12.43
N TYR A 15 5.15 -9.04 -12.77
CA TYR A 15 5.38 -10.46 -12.42
C TYR A 15 6.28 -11.19 -13.39
N THR A 16 6.11 -10.92 -14.68
CA THR A 16 6.81 -11.69 -15.73
C THR A 16 8.23 -11.20 -15.97
N HIS A 17 8.51 -9.93 -15.74
CA HIS A 17 9.80 -9.31 -16.04
C HIS A 17 10.43 -8.61 -14.82
N CYS A 18 9.71 -7.69 -14.17
CA CYS A 18 10.31 -6.86 -13.12
C CYS A 18 10.73 -7.69 -11.90
N TYR A 19 9.80 -8.47 -11.34
CA TYR A 19 10.08 -9.30 -10.16
C TYR A 19 11.19 -10.33 -10.39
N PRO A 20 11.16 -11.16 -11.46
CA PRO A 20 12.21 -12.14 -11.71
C PRO A 20 13.58 -11.49 -11.95
N ARG A 21 13.61 -10.35 -12.61
CA ARG A 21 14.86 -9.63 -12.85
C ARG A 21 15.44 -9.04 -11.56
N LEU A 22 14.61 -8.38 -10.75
CA LEU A 22 15.05 -7.85 -9.47
C LEU A 22 15.59 -8.95 -8.56
N LYS A 23 14.95 -10.11 -8.55
CA LYS A 23 15.42 -11.28 -7.82
C LYS A 23 16.82 -11.70 -8.31
N LYS A 24 17.04 -11.85 -9.62
CA LYS A 24 18.34 -12.20 -10.18
C LYS A 24 19.42 -11.16 -9.84
N VAL A 25 19.05 -9.87 -9.85
CA VAL A 25 19.99 -8.79 -9.50
C VAL A 25 20.38 -8.86 -8.02
N THR A 26 19.42 -9.09 -7.13
CA THR A 26 19.69 -9.23 -5.68
C THR A 26 20.51 -10.48 -5.37
N ASP A 27 20.24 -11.59 -6.06
CA ASP A 27 20.96 -12.86 -5.89
C ASP A 27 22.35 -12.86 -6.59
N GLY A 28 22.67 -11.83 -7.40
CA GLY A 28 23.93 -11.74 -8.16
C GLY A 28 24.00 -12.65 -9.38
N THR A 29 22.87 -13.22 -9.80
CA THR A 29 22.77 -14.14 -10.94
C THR A 29 22.36 -13.48 -12.25
N ASP A 30 22.07 -12.18 -12.23
CA ASP A 30 21.76 -11.41 -13.46
C ASP A 30 23.00 -11.27 -14.34
N GLN A 31 22.92 -11.78 -15.56
CA GLN A 31 24.00 -11.75 -16.55
C GLN A 31 23.79 -10.66 -17.62
N GLY A 32 22.82 -9.78 -17.42
CA GLY A 32 22.44 -8.77 -18.40
C GLY A 32 22.83 -7.33 -18.02
N GLY A 33 22.95 -6.47 -19.03
CA GLY A 33 23.07 -5.04 -18.88
C GLY A 33 24.14 -4.58 -17.88
N ILE A 34 23.74 -3.66 -17.01
CA ILE A 34 24.62 -3.04 -16.01
C ILE A 34 25.19 -4.04 -14.99
N SER A 35 24.46 -5.11 -14.67
CA SER A 35 24.91 -6.15 -13.73
C SER A 35 26.18 -6.85 -14.28
N LYS A 36 26.19 -7.14 -15.57
CA LYS A 36 27.36 -7.70 -16.26
C LYS A 36 28.50 -6.68 -16.33
N ALA A 37 28.21 -5.45 -16.78
CA ALA A 37 29.21 -4.39 -16.95
C ALA A 37 29.94 -4.05 -15.64
N GLN A 38 29.21 -4.09 -14.52
CA GLN A 38 29.75 -3.79 -13.18
C GLN A 38 30.25 -5.02 -12.43
N ASN A 39 30.22 -6.22 -13.05
CA ASN A 39 30.54 -7.50 -12.40
C ASN A 39 29.82 -7.64 -11.06
N TRP A 40 28.52 -7.29 -11.05
CA TRP A 40 27.70 -7.26 -9.85
C TRP A 40 27.55 -8.67 -9.27
N LYS A 41 27.78 -8.82 -7.97
CA LYS A 41 27.75 -10.10 -7.27
C LYS A 41 26.53 -10.29 -6.36
N GLY A 42 25.55 -9.43 -6.51
CA GLY A 42 24.38 -9.44 -5.66
C GLY A 42 24.53 -8.57 -4.42
N GLY A 43 23.56 -8.66 -3.56
CA GLY A 43 23.46 -7.90 -2.32
C GLY A 43 22.28 -6.94 -2.34
N SER A 44 21.96 -6.40 -1.19
CA SER A 44 20.72 -5.66 -0.93
C SER A 44 19.45 -6.51 -1.02
N GLY A 45 18.29 -5.87 -0.99
CA GLY A 45 16.99 -6.52 -1.11
C GLY A 45 15.96 -5.54 -1.70
N PHE A 46 14.81 -6.08 -2.06
CA PHE A 46 13.67 -5.26 -2.48
C PHE A 46 12.39 -5.78 -1.83
N LYS A 47 11.39 -4.92 -1.75
CA LYS A 47 10.03 -5.31 -1.35
C LYS A 47 9.14 -5.22 -2.58
N PHE A 48 8.36 -6.25 -2.82
CA PHE A 48 7.35 -6.29 -3.86
C PHE A 48 5.98 -6.18 -3.22
N TYR A 49 5.18 -5.27 -3.71
CA TYR A 49 3.84 -5.02 -3.19
C TYR A 49 2.83 -5.11 -4.32
N GLU A 50 1.68 -5.66 -4.02
CA GLU A 50 0.50 -5.58 -4.87
C GLU A 50 -0.44 -4.51 -4.33
N LEU A 51 -1.06 -3.76 -5.25
CA LEU A 51 -2.10 -2.83 -4.85
C LEU A 51 -3.33 -3.64 -4.43
N ALA A 52 -3.71 -3.53 -3.18
CA ALA A 52 -4.94 -4.13 -2.70
C ALA A 52 -6.18 -3.45 -3.33
N PRO A 53 -7.33 -4.15 -3.41
CA PRO A 53 -8.58 -3.54 -3.79
C PRO A 53 -8.90 -2.32 -2.92
N SER A 54 -9.72 -1.38 -3.43
CA SER A 54 -10.13 -0.23 -2.64
C SER A 54 -10.88 -0.66 -1.37
N LEU A 55 -10.51 -0.07 -0.24
CA LEU A 55 -11.19 -0.32 1.04
C LEU A 55 -12.65 0.11 0.99
N LEU A 56 -12.95 1.18 0.27
CA LEU A 56 -14.30 1.66 0.05
C LEU A 56 -14.69 1.49 -1.41
N LYS A 57 -15.96 1.19 -1.63
CA LYS A 57 -16.61 1.23 -2.94
C LYS A 57 -17.96 1.91 -2.83
N GLU A 58 -18.44 2.44 -3.94
CA GLU A 58 -19.79 2.97 -4.01
C GLU A 58 -20.84 1.85 -4.07
N ASP A 59 -21.89 2.01 -3.31
CA ASP A 59 -23.10 1.22 -3.47
C ASP A 59 -23.94 1.74 -4.66
N LYS A 60 -25.04 1.06 -4.96
CA LYS A 60 -25.96 1.45 -6.04
C LYS A 60 -26.66 2.80 -5.84
N PHE A 61 -26.50 3.43 -4.68
CA PHE A 61 -27.07 4.74 -4.34
C PHE A 61 -25.99 5.83 -4.27
N GLY A 62 -24.74 5.52 -4.60
CA GLY A 62 -23.62 6.47 -4.53
C GLY A 62 -23.05 6.65 -3.12
N ASN A 63 -23.40 5.81 -2.14
CA ASN A 63 -22.82 5.88 -0.81
C ASN A 63 -21.52 5.07 -0.76
N LEU A 64 -20.52 5.61 -0.05
CA LEU A 64 -19.27 4.90 0.20
C LEU A 64 -19.48 3.84 1.30
N VAL A 65 -19.25 2.59 0.95
CA VAL A 65 -19.36 1.44 1.85
C VAL A 65 -18.07 0.63 1.84
N ILE A 66 -17.82 -0.11 2.91
CA ILE A 66 -16.65 -0.98 2.99
C ILE A 66 -16.72 -2.06 1.91
N ASN A 67 -15.66 -2.21 1.16
CA ASN A 67 -15.54 -3.23 0.14
C ASN A 67 -15.55 -4.63 0.79
N LYS A 68 -16.48 -5.48 0.38
CA LYS A 68 -16.63 -6.84 0.92
C LYS A 68 -15.48 -7.78 0.56
N GLU A 69 -14.65 -7.39 -0.40
CA GLU A 69 -13.45 -8.17 -0.79
C GLU A 69 -12.34 -8.08 0.26
N TYR A 70 -12.44 -7.11 1.17
CA TYR A 70 -11.53 -7.04 2.32
C TYR A 70 -11.90 -8.08 3.36
N ASN A 71 -10.96 -8.94 3.70
CA ASN A 71 -11.08 -9.77 4.90
C ASN A 71 -10.77 -8.93 6.15
N ALA A 72 -11.02 -9.50 7.32
CA ALA A 72 -10.86 -8.78 8.60
C ALA A 72 -9.42 -8.25 8.80
N ASP A 73 -8.41 -9.06 8.45
CA ASP A 73 -7.00 -8.69 8.63
C ASP A 73 -6.58 -7.59 7.65
N MET A 74 -7.03 -7.66 6.40
CA MET A 74 -6.76 -6.60 5.41
C MET A 74 -7.39 -5.29 5.83
N LEU A 75 -8.64 -5.33 6.34
CA LEU A 75 -9.32 -4.14 6.86
C LEU A 75 -8.55 -3.55 8.04
N ALA A 76 -8.16 -4.37 9.01
CA ALA A 76 -7.41 -3.94 10.17
C ALA A 76 -6.05 -3.34 9.79
N ALA A 77 -5.33 -3.97 8.86
CA ALA A 77 -4.05 -3.46 8.37
C ALA A 77 -4.20 -2.12 7.63
N ALA A 78 -5.25 -1.97 6.80
CA ALA A 78 -5.54 -0.73 6.08
C ALA A 78 -5.90 0.41 7.05
N MET A 79 -6.72 0.11 8.08
CA MET A 79 -7.10 1.07 9.11
C MET A 79 -5.91 1.49 9.97
N ALA A 80 -5.09 0.54 10.42
CA ALA A 80 -3.88 0.82 11.16
C ALA A 80 -2.98 1.78 10.38
N LYS A 81 -2.72 1.50 9.11
CA LYS A 81 -1.92 2.37 8.25
C LYS A 81 -2.53 3.76 8.10
N GLN A 82 -3.85 3.86 7.92
CA GLN A 82 -4.56 5.13 7.76
C GLN A 82 -4.46 6.01 9.02
N GLU A 83 -4.51 5.41 10.19
CA GLU A 83 -4.42 6.10 11.48
C GLU A 83 -2.97 6.30 11.98
N GLY A 84 -1.98 5.81 11.23
CA GLY A 84 -0.56 5.95 11.58
C GLY A 84 -0.06 4.90 12.57
N TYR A 85 -0.77 3.77 12.67
CA TYR A 85 -0.37 2.62 13.47
C TYR A 85 0.37 1.59 12.61
N ILE A 86 1.24 0.81 13.23
CA ILE A 86 1.88 -0.35 12.62
C ILE A 86 1.00 -1.57 12.91
N TYR A 87 0.47 -2.21 11.85
CA TYR A 87 -0.31 -3.43 11.99
C TYR A 87 0.58 -4.58 12.47
N GLN A 88 0.31 -5.04 13.67
CA GLN A 88 1.02 -6.12 14.33
C GLN A 88 0.07 -6.78 15.36
N PRO A 89 -0.77 -7.73 14.93
CA PRO A 89 -1.77 -8.32 15.83
C PRO A 89 -1.11 -9.14 16.93
N ASP A 90 -1.58 -8.95 18.16
CA ASP A 90 -1.21 -9.76 19.30
C ASP A 90 -1.84 -11.15 19.21
N LYS A 91 -1.15 -12.16 19.74
CA LYS A 91 -1.61 -13.56 19.67
C LYS A 91 -2.68 -13.90 20.72
N THR A 92 -2.76 -13.13 21.77
CA THR A 92 -3.60 -13.39 22.95
C THR A 92 -4.73 -12.38 23.10
N LEU A 93 -4.46 -11.11 22.81
CA LEU A 93 -5.40 -10.03 22.94
C LEU A 93 -5.90 -9.59 21.56
N TYR A 94 -7.08 -10.06 21.15
CA TYR A 94 -7.67 -9.85 19.83
C TYR A 94 -7.84 -8.37 19.44
N TRP A 95 -7.95 -7.48 20.43
CA TRP A 95 -8.12 -6.05 20.21
C TRP A 95 -6.78 -5.30 20.00
N LYS A 96 -5.64 -5.90 20.32
CA LYS A 96 -4.31 -5.35 19.99
C LYS A 96 -3.92 -5.74 18.57
N GLN A 97 -4.49 -5.07 17.56
CA GLN A 97 -4.21 -5.37 16.15
C GLN A 97 -3.06 -4.55 15.56
N GLY A 98 -2.68 -3.47 16.22
CA GLY A 98 -1.56 -2.62 15.82
C GLY A 98 -1.21 -1.65 16.93
N GLN A 99 -0.05 -1.01 16.78
CA GLN A 99 0.46 -0.05 17.76
C GLN A 99 1.08 1.16 17.10
N SER A 100 0.95 2.35 17.71
CA SER A 100 1.66 3.56 17.31
C SER A 100 2.81 3.90 18.26
N SER A 101 2.67 3.51 19.51
CA SER A 101 3.67 3.66 20.58
C SER A 101 3.62 2.46 21.52
N GLU A 102 4.42 2.45 22.60
CA GLU A 102 4.44 1.36 23.58
C GLU A 102 3.11 1.10 24.27
N HIS A 103 2.23 2.11 24.35
CA HIS A 103 0.98 2.03 25.10
C HIS A 103 -0.26 2.43 24.30
N ASP A 104 -0.12 2.64 22.99
CA ASP A 104 -1.21 3.13 22.16
C ASP A 104 -1.52 2.12 21.03
N TYR A 105 -2.72 1.54 21.07
CA TYR A 105 -3.14 0.43 20.24
C TYR A 105 -4.34 0.79 19.36
N ILE A 106 -4.55 -0.01 18.31
CA ILE A 106 -5.70 0.09 17.42
C ILE A 106 -6.42 -1.26 17.30
N TYR A 107 -7.75 -1.19 17.31
CA TYR A 107 -8.66 -2.31 17.05
C TYR A 107 -9.65 -1.94 15.95
N THR A 108 -9.80 -2.77 14.96
CA THR A 108 -10.74 -2.58 13.85
C THR A 108 -11.71 -3.74 13.78
N THR A 109 -13.01 -3.44 13.80
CA THR A 109 -14.05 -4.44 13.73
C THR A 109 -15.22 -3.98 12.86
N THR A 110 -15.87 -4.94 12.18
CA THR A 110 -17.11 -4.70 11.44
C THR A 110 -18.36 -5.00 12.27
N GLN A 111 -18.17 -5.51 13.46
CA GLN A 111 -19.28 -5.79 14.40
C GLN A 111 -19.83 -4.51 14.99
N PHE A 112 -21.07 -4.57 15.48
CA PHE A 112 -21.67 -3.49 16.25
C PHE A 112 -21.02 -3.45 17.63
N LEU A 113 -20.50 -2.28 18.03
CA LEU A 113 -19.80 -2.11 19.29
C LEU A 113 -20.81 -1.69 20.38
N THR A 114 -20.83 -2.43 21.46
CA THR A 114 -21.67 -2.17 22.65
C THR A 114 -20.81 -1.71 23.83
N VAL A 115 -21.47 -1.13 24.84
CA VAL A 115 -20.78 -0.74 26.09
C VAL A 115 -20.19 -1.97 26.78
N GLU A 116 -20.93 -3.09 26.82
CA GLU A 116 -20.42 -4.33 27.43
C GLU A 116 -19.16 -4.84 26.73
N SER A 117 -19.07 -4.66 25.38
CA SER A 117 -17.86 -5.02 24.63
C SER A 117 -16.68 -4.13 24.98
N LEU A 118 -16.92 -2.84 25.26
CA LEU A 118 -15.89 -1.91 25.73
C LEU A 118 -15.42 -2.25 27.14
N ASP A 119 -16.33 -2.59 28.03
CA ASP A 119 -16.01 -2.99 29.39
C ASP A 119 -15.12 -4.24 29.39
N ALA A 120 -15.49 -5.26 28.62
CA ALA A 120 -14.71 -6.47 28.47
C ALA A 120 -13.29 -6.21 27.90
N ILE A 121 -13.13 -5.26 26.97
CA ILE A 121 -11.82 -4.85 26.48
C ILE A 121 -11.06 -4.11 27.60
N SER A 122 -11.69 -3.14 28.25
CA SER A 122 -11.09 -2.32 29.29
C SER A 122 -10.57 -3.14 30.46
N GLU A 123 -11.26 -4.23 30.85
CA GLU A 123 -10.83 -5.16 31.90
C GLU A 123 -9.51 -5.87 31.58
N THR A 124 -9.18 -5.99 30.29
CA THR A 124 -7.94 -6.64 29.83
C THR A 124 -6.82 -5.66 29.51
N MET A 125 -7.10 -4.35 29.54
CA MET A 125 -6.12 -3.29 29.32
C MET A 125 -5.24 -3.09 30.56
N GLN A 126 -4.00 -2.70 30.33
CA GLN A 126 -3.07 -2.33 31.41
C GLN A 126 -3.19 -0.84 31.75
N GLU A 127 -2.74 -0.45 32.92
CA GLU A 127 -2.68 0.95 33.31
C GLU A 127 -1.79 1.76 32.37
N GLY A 128 -2.31 2.88 31.87
CA GLY A 128 -1.61 3.75 30.91
C GLY A 128 -1.78 3.36 29.44
N GLU A 129 -2.44 2.25 29.12
CA GLU A 129 -2.76 1.91 27.72
C GLU A 129 -3.92 2.74 27.18
N SER A 130 -3.81 3.16 25.92
CA SER A 130 -4.87 3.81 25.14
C SER A 130 -5.25 2.96 23.93
N LEU A 131 -6.51 3.07 23.50
CA LEU A 131 -7.04 2.27 22.42
C LEU A 131 -7.89 3.11 21.46
N LEU A 132 -7.57 3.05 20.17
CA LEU A 132 -8.43 3.54 19.10
C LEU A 132 -9.25 2.38 18.53
N ILE A 133 -10.57 2.43 18.67
CA ILE A 133 -11.49 1.45 18.06
C ILE A 133 -12.10 2.01 16.79
N CYS A 134 -11.90 1.33 15.68
CA CYS A 134 -12.48 1.66 14.39
C CYS A 134 -13.57 0.65 14.05
N CYS A 135 -14.83 1.08 13.99
CA CYS A 135 -15.97 0.18 13.76
C CYS A 135 -17.00 0.77 12.79
N THR A 136 -17.87 -0.09 12.26
CA THR A 136 -18.94 0.33 11.33
C THR A 136 -20.09 1.02 12.04
N ALA A 137 -20.43 0.54 13.23
CA ALA A 137 -21.51 1.09 14.06
C ALA A 137 -21.24 0.81 15.55
N PHE A 138 -21.74 1.70 16.42
CA PHE A 138 -21.58 1.60 17.87
C PHE A 138 -22.72 2.30 18.61
N GLN A 139 -22.93 1.94 19.88
CA GLN A 139 -23.80 2.66 20.78
C GLN A 139 -23.24 4.04 21.09
N LYS A 140 -24.10 5.06 21.19
CA LYS A 140 -23.68 6.45 21.38
C LYS A 140 -22.85 6.63 22.67
N GLU A 141 -23.17 5.89 23.68
CA GLU A 141 -22.53 5.89 24.99
C GLU A 141 -21.05 5.44 24.93
N CYS A 142 -20.68 4.63 23.94
CA CYS A 142 -19.31 4.15 23.75
C CYS A 142 -18.29 5.29 23.57
N THR A 143 -18.71 6.45 23.08
CA THR A 143 -17.78 7.58 22.83
C THR A 143 -17.26 8.27 24.09
N THR A 144 -17.94 8.12 25.20
CA THR A 144 -17.62 8.81 26.46
C THR A 144 -17.46 7.87 27.66
N HIS A 145 -17.61 6.56 27.43
CA HIS A 145 -17.66 5.58 28.51
C HIS A 145 -16.30 5.36 29.17
N HIS A 146 -15.24 5.25 28.37
CA HIS A 146 -13.86 5.11 28.86
C HIS A 146 -12.98 6.24 28.35
N PRO A 147 -12.25 6.97 29.21
CA PRO A 147 -11.45 8.14 28.81
C PRO A 147 -10.22 7.76 27.97
N ASN A 148 -9.72 6.52 28.10
CA ASN A 148 -8.57 5.98 27.38
C ASN A 148 -8.95 5.20 26.11
N ILE A 149 -10.25 5.12 25.77
CA ILE A 149 -10.73 4.46 24.55
C ILE A 149 -11.41 5.48 23.64
N THR A 150 -10.91 5.63 22.44
CA THR A 150 -11.51 6.48 21.40
C THR A 150 -12.22 5.62 20.37
N VAL A 151 -13.49 5.93 20.06
CA VAL A 151 -14.29 5.17 19.09
C VAL A 151 -14.56 6.02 17.85
N LYS A 152 -14.28 5.49 16.65
CA LYS A 152 -14.52 6.14 15.37
C LYS A 152 -15.28 5.22 14.41
N LYS A 153 -16.14 5.82 13.57
CA LYS A 153 -16.76 5.10 12.43
C LYS A 153 -15.80 5.04 11.27
N ILE A 154 -15.59 3.83 10.71
CA ILE A 154 -14.68 3.61 9.59
C ILE A 154 -14.99 4.52 8.37
N PRO A 155 -16.22 4.60 7.81
CA PRO A 155 -16.48 5.42 6.64
C PRO A 155 -16.21 6.92 6.86
N GLN A 156 -16.65 7.48 7.99
CA GLN A 156 -16.43 8.89 8.32
C GLN A 156 -14.95 9.24 8.42
N MET A 157 -14.18 8.35 9.02
CA MET A 157 -12.76 8.53 9.20
C MET A 157 -12.03 8.54 7.85
N LEU A 158 -12.36 7.64 6.98
CA LEU A 158 -11.77 7.56 5.64
C LEU A 158 -12.21 8.72 4.74
N LEU A 159 -13.48 9.09 4.76
CA LEU A 159 -14.01 10.22 4.00
C LEU A 159 -13.32 11.54 4.35
N GLY A 160 -12.94 11.74 5.62
CA GLY A 160 -12.23 12.95 6.04
C GLY A 160 -10.77 13.02 5.61
N ARG A 161 -10.15 11.92 5.22
CA ARG A 161 -8.72 11.82 4.93
C ARG A 161 -8.39 11.41 3.51
N CYS A 162 -9.30 10.75 2.82
CA CYS A 162 -9.12 10.30 1.46
C CYS A 162 -10.10 11.03 0.55
N GLU A 163 -9.62 11.61 -0.52
CA GLU A 163 -10.45 12.16 -1.60
C GLU A 163 -10.98 10.99 -2.46
N PHE A 164 -11.83 10.13 -1.88
CA PHE A 164 -12.57 9.15 -2.65
C PHE A 164 -13.59 9.88 -3.53
N ASN A 165 -13.76 9.46 -4.78
CA ASN A 165 -14.64 10.05 -5.80
C ASN A 165 -14.18 11.34 -6.48
N LYS A 166 -12.97 11.79 -6.27
CA LYS A 166 -12.37 12.67 -7.25
C LYS A 166 -11.51 11.83 -8.18
N ASP A 167 -12.02 11.46 -9.34
CA ASP A 167 -11.23 11.01 -10.50
C ASP A 167 -10.24 12.10 -10.98
N ASN A 168 -9.91 13.01 -10.13
CA ASN A 168 -8.83 13.94 -10.30
C ASN A 168 -7.52 13.24 -9.95
N TYR A 169 -7.07 12.37 -10.87
CA TYR A 169 -5.65 12.11 -11.08
C TYR A 169 -4.91 13.35 -11.62
N ASN A 170 -5.48 14.53 -11.48
CA ASN A 170 -4.72 15.75 -11.45
C ASN A 170 -3.92 15.73 -10.13
N LEU A 171 -2.91 14.87 -10.11
CA LEU A 171 -1.67 15.21 -9.44
C LEU A 171 -1.32 16.59 -10.00
N ASN A 172 -1.62 17.64 -9.25
CA ASN A 172 -0.88 18.88 -9.38
C ASN A 172 0.56 18.50 -9.03
N ILE A 173 1.25 17.94 -9.98
CA ILE A 173 2.70 17.92 -10.01
C ILE A 173 3.02 19.39 -10.18
N ILE A 174 3.14 20.06 -9.05
CA ILE A 174 3.79 21.36 -8.98
C ILE A 174 5.10 21.13 -9.69
N ASP A 175 5.28 21.76 -10.82
CA ASP A 175 6.42 21.69 -11.73
C ASP A 175 7.61 20.98 -11.10
N MET A 176 7.81 19.73 -11.49
CA MET A 176 9.14 19.14 -11.31
C MET A 176 10.12 20.11 -11.96
N PRO A 177 11.14 20.57 -11.26
CA PRO A 177 12.18 21.37 -11.92
C PRO A 177 12.58 20.55 -13.14
N LYS A 178 12.37 21.14 -14.33
CA LYS A 178 12.89 20.62 -15.57
C LYS A 178 14.39 20.56 -15.33
N MET A 179 14.94 19.38 -15.15
CA MET A 179 16.36 19.19 -15.36
C MET A 179 16.56 19.53 -16.83
N ASP A 180 17.17 20.67 -17.09
CA ASP A 180 17.70 21.00 -18.39
C ASP A 180 18.69 19.89 -18.73
N ILE A 181 18.23 18.91 -19.52
CA ILE A 181 19.08 17.93 -20.16
C ILE A 181 19.56 18.62 -21.44
N GLU A 182 20.28 19.72 -21.28
CA GLU A 182 21.18 20.26 -22.26
C GLU A 182 22.56 20.08 -21.68
N ASP A 183 23.40 19.41 -22.45
CA ASP A 183 24.85 19.21 -22.31
C ASP A 183 25.35 17.99 -21.52
N ASP A 184 25.00 16.77 -21.92
CA ASP A 184 25.93 15.63 -21.77
C ASP A 184 25.54 14.44 -22.68
N LEU A 185 25.10 14.73 -23.91
CA LEU A 185 25.06 13.74 -24.99
C LEU A 185 26.17 14.03 -26.02
N GLU A 186 27.40 14.16 -25.52
CA GLU A 186 28.55 14.00 -26.40
C GLU A 186 28.81 12.51 -26.63
N ASP A 187 28.56 12.09 -27.85
CA ASP A 187 29.18 10.98 -28.58
C ASP A 187 29.26 9.61 -27.89
N ILE A 188 28.13 8.91 -27.88
CA ILE A 188 28.18 7.46 -27.84
C ILE A 188 28.09 6.96 -29.29
N ASP A 189 29.25 6.72 -29.89
CA ASP A 189 29.36 5.94 -31.11
C ASP A 189 28.71 4.56 -30.91
N LEU A 190 27.53 4.41 -31.46
CA LEU A 190 26.91 3.10 -31.59
C LEU A 190 27.58 2.36 -32.72
N PRO A 191 28.09 1.13 -32.54
CA PRO A 191 28.54 0.33 -33.63
C PRO A 191 27.38 0.03 -34.57
N GLU A 192 27.56 0.33 -35.84
CA GLU A 192 26.64 -0.04 -36.92
C GLU A 192 26.57 -1.60 -37.01
N ASP A 193 25.49 -2.16 -36.49
CA ASP A 193 25.16 -3.56 -36.81
C ASP A 193 24.51 -3.62 -38.21
N SER A 194 25.35 -3.98 -39.16
CA SER A 194 24.91 -4.51 -40.43
C SER A 194 24.38 -5.92 -40.19
N ASP A 195 23.07 -6.11 -40.23
CA ASP A 195 22.45 -7.29 -40.83
C ASP A 195 20.93 -7.10 -40.88
N THR A 196 20.49 -6.66 -42.07
CA THR A 196 19.10 -6.68 -42.48
C THR A 196 18.69 -8.11 -42.80
N GLU A 197 17.89 -8.72 -41.94
CA GLU A 197 17.00 -9.78 -42.39
C GLU A 197 15.54 -9.45 -42.05
N ASN A 198 14.78 -9.28 -43.12
CA ASN A 198 13.34 -9.13 -43.17
C ASN A 198 12.63 -10.25 -42.40
N ASN A 199 11.95 -9.92 -41.30
CA ASN A 199 10.86 -10.72 -40.82
C ASN A 199 9.64 -9.81 -40.59
N LYS A 200 8.72 -9.86 -41.57
CA LYS A 200 7.36 -9.30 -41.44
C LYS A 200 6.66 -10.04 -40.31
N ILE A 201 6.49 -9.34 -39.20
CA ILE A 201 5.53 -9.76 -38.17
C ILE A 201 4.24 -9.02 -38.46
N GLU A 202 3.25 -9.73 -38.96
CA GLU A 202 1.86 -9.26 -39.08
C GLU A 202 1.31 -9.06 -37.68
N ASN A 203 0.94 -7.83 -37.40
CA ASN A 203 0.18 -7.49 -36.19
C ASN A 203 -1.27 -8.00 -36.33
N PRO A 204 -1.78 -8.83 -35.40
CA PRO A 204 -3.21 -9.09 -35.37
C PRO A 204 -3.95 -7.86 -34.86
N THR A 205 -4.88 -7.39 -35.67
CA THR A 205 -5.83 -6.33 -35.32
C THR A 205 -6.72 -6.74 -34.17
N LEU A 206 -6.84 -5.85 -33.21
CA LEU A 206 -7.57 -6.03 -31.97
C LEU A 206 -9.04 -5.63 -32.12
N PHE A 207 -9.77 -6.17 -33.12
CA PHE A 207 -11.24 -6.06 -33.24
C PHE A 207 -11.74 -7.08 -34.25
N ASP A 208 -12.20 -8.21 -33.71
CA ASP A 208 -13.41 -8.96 -34.15
C ASP A 208 -13.92 -9.78 -32.97
#